data_10ed50f768aeac80a7831b8214bd8b22
#
_entry.id   10ed50f768aeac80a7831b8214bd8b22
#
_cell.length_a   1.000
_cell.length_b   1.000
_cell.length_c   1.000
_cell.angle_alpha   90.00
_cell.angle_beta   90.00
_cell.angle_gamma   90.00
#
_symmetry.space_group_name_H-M   'P 1'
#
loop_
_entity.id
_entity.type
_entity.pdbx_description
1 polymer ?
#
loop_
_entity_poly.entity_id
_entity_poly.type
_entity_poly.pdbx_seq_one_letter_code
_entity_poly.pdbx_strand_id
1 'polypeptide(L)'
;MAVLSELRYPTTRLAKLLSSLLALLLFAFLMVAAVSAFLLYEILHPARTPASFDLSVMMGHPTTFSFSPPGAATRDGWLFPGLRGAPTIVVCHGYLSQRADVLTLVTALQDHQFNVFLFDFTGHGTSAGTTTLGYREAGELRAAVQALSTRDDLDPRRFGLWGVDMGGYATLEVAASDPRIAAFAVDDAYDDPRTMLQVEAKKSGLTALPEVVRLTDFGFRMVNYSFRNEPPVSKRLGRTQGIPKLFIASEDRPGLANETLRLFNLAPSPKSLQKDNQGYRDMSDDDRKAYESQIVNFFLQNMPPAALH
;
A
#
# COMPACT_ATOMS: atom_id res chain seq x y z
N MET A 1 7.49 -28.93 43.09
CA MET A 1 6.37 -28.21 43.75
C MET A 1 6.86 -27.22 44.82
N ALA A 2 7.82 -27.55 45.68
CA ALA A 2 8.28 -26.67 46.77
C ALA A 2 8.83 -25.31 46.29
N VAL A 3 9.58 -25.26 45.19
CA VAL A 3 10.15 -24.00 44.65
C VAL A 3 9.05 -23.01 44.17
N LEU A 4 7.97 -23.49 43.58
CA LEU A 4 6.85 -22.66 43.14
C LEU A 4 6.00 -22.12 44.29
N SER A 5 5.90 -22.87 45.40
CA SER A 5 5.21 -22.37 46.61
C SER A 5 6.00 -21.32 47.36
N GLU A 6 7.34 -21.44 47.39
CA GLU A 6 8.19 -20.40 47.99
C GLU A 6 8.24 -19.10 47.20
N LEU A 7 8.08 -19.13 45.90
CA LEU A 7 7.95 -17.92 45.08
C LEU A 7 6.63 -17.19 45.29
N ARG A 8 5.57 -17.95 45.64
CA ARG A 8 4.23 -17.37 45.91
C ARG A 8 4.10 -16.76 47.31
N TYR A 9 4.80 -17.39 48.32
CA TYR A 9 4.81 -16.93 49.71
C TYR A 9 6.25 -16.95 50.23
N PRO A 10 7.07 -15.95 49.84
CA PRO A 10 8.50 -15.97 50.16
C PRO A 10 8.74 -15.82 51.65
N THR A 11 9.35 -16.80 52.29
CA THR A 11 9.69 -16.80 53.72
C THR A 11 11.10 -16.32 53.98
N THR A 12 12.06 -16.54 53.07
CA THR A 12 13.44 -16.13 53.19
C THR A 12 13.70 -14.78 52.47
N ARG A 13 14.75 -14.06 52.88
CA ARG A 13 15.16 -12.79 52.23
C ARG A 13 15.48 -13.01 50.74
N LEU A 14 16.16 -14.11 50.43
CA LEU A 14 16.50 -14.46 49.04
C LEU A 14 15.23 -14.72 48.20
N ALA A 15 14.28 -15.51 48.74
CA ALA A 15 13.01 -15.77 48.04
C ALA A 15 12.20 -14.49 47.81
N LYS A 16 12.21 -13.53 48.74
CA LYS A 16 11.61 -12.20 48.59
C LYS A 16 12.27 -11.40 47.47
N LEU A 17 13.57 -11.36 47.39
CA LEU A 17 14.31 -10.69 46.34
C LEU A 17 14.04 -11.32 44.96
N LEU A 18 14.06 -12.65 44.86
CA LEU A 18 13.79 -13.36 43.62
C LEU A 18 12.33 -13.15 43.14
N SER A 19 11.35 -13.18 44.04
CA SER A 19 9.95 -12.93 43.68
C SER A 19 9.71 -11.48 43.25
N SER A 20 10.37 -10.51 43.92
CA SER A 20 10.29 -9.09 43.53
C SER A 20 10.95 -8.86 42.17
N LEU A 21 12.10 -9.46 41.90
CA LEU A 21 12.77 -9.39 40.60
C LEU A 21 11.89 -10.02 39.49
N LEU A 22 11.32 -11.20 39.74
CA LEU A 22 10.42 -11.84 38.80
C LEU A 22 9.17 -10.99 38.50
N ALA A 23 8.58 -10.40 39.55
CA ALA A 23 7.44 -9.48 39.40
C ALA A 23 7.82 -8.23 38.58
N LEU A 24 9.01 -7.67 38.81
CA LEU A 24 9.52 -6.53 38.04
C LEU A 24 9.74 -6.90 36.57
N LEU A 25 10.35 -8.04 36.30
CA LEU A 25 10.58 -8.54 34.94
C LEU A 25 9.26 -8.81 34.21
N LEU A 26 8.29 -9.41 34.90
CA LEU A 26 6.95 -9.63 34.35
C LEU A 26 6.25 -8.30 34.04
N PHE A 27 6.34 -7.34 34.96
CA PHE A 27 5.78 -6.01 34.75
C PHE A 27 6.43 -5.31 33.55
N ALA A 28 7.76 -5.34 33.45
CA ALA A 28 8.48 -4.77 32.32
C ALA A 28 8.08 -5.43 31.00
N PHE A 29 7.97 -6.75 30.97
CA PHE A 29 7.49 -7.50 29.79
C PHE A 29 6.07 -7.10 29.39
N LEU A 30 5.15 -7.01 30.35
CA LEU A 30 3.76 -6.61 30.08
C LEU A 30 3.68 -5.17 29.54
N MET A 31 4.51 -4.25 30.07
CA MET A 31 4.60 -2.88 29.57
C MET A 31 5.09 -2.85 28.12
N VAL A 32 6.17 -3.56 27.80
CA VAL A 32 6.70 -3.66 26.44
C VAL A 32 5.66 -4.29 25.50
N ALA A 33 4.97 -5.33 25.94
CA ALA A 33 3.92 -5.98 25.15
C ALA A 33 2.72 -5.02 24.89
N ALA A 34 2.30 -4.26 25.89
CA ALA A 34 1.22 -3.28 25.75
C ALA A 34 1.60 -2.16 24.77
N VAL A 35 2.82 -1.62 24.88
CA VAL A 35 3.32 -0.58 23.96
C VAL A 35 3.42 -1.14 22.53
N SER A 36 3.90 -2.36 22.37
CA SER A 36 4.00 -3.01 21.05
C SER A 36 2.63 -3.26 20.42
N ALA A 37 1.66 -3.71 21.23
CA ALA A 37 0.28 -3.92 20.78
C ALA A 37 -0.40 -2.59 20.39
N PHE A 38 -0.18 -1.54 21.18
CA PHE A 38 -0.69 -0.21 20.89
C PHE A 38 -0.10 0.34 19.58
N LEU A 39 1.23 0.26 19.42
CA LEU A 39 1.91 0.70 18.20
C LEU A 39 1.40 -0.06 16.96
N LEU A 40 1.26 -1.38 17.08
CA LEU A 40 0.69 -2.20 16.01
C LEU A 40 -0.75 -1.78 15.68
N TYR A 41 -1.55 -1.54 16.70
CA TYR A 41 -2.93 -1.10 16.54
C TYR A 41 -3.00 0.23 15.77
N GLU A 42 -2.22 1.24 16.16
CA GLU A 42 -2.16 2.55 15.50
C GLU A 42 -1.74 2.42 14.02
N ILE A 43 -0.73 1.59 13.73
CA ILE A 43 -0.27 1.38 12.35
C ILE A 43 -1.34 0.67 11.50
N LEU A 44 -2.04 -0.31 12.07
CA LEU A 44 -3.05 -1.07 11.31
C LEU A 44 -4.43 -0.39 11.25
N HIS A 45 -4.66 0.65 12.06
CA HIS A 45 -5.89 1.44 12.08
C HIS A 45 -5.59 2.93 11.89
N PRO A 46 -5.04 3.33 10.72
CA PRO A 46 -4.72 4.73 10.49
C PRO A 46 -5.96 5.61 10.62
N ALA A 47 -5.76 6.83 11.10
CA ALA A 47 -6.83 7.81 11.19
C ALA A 47 -7.42 8.05 9.79
N ARG A 48 -8.72 7.83 9.64
CA ARG A 48 -9.43 8.04 8.39
C ARG A 48 -10.08 9.42 8.39
N THR A 49 -9.88 10.16 7.34
CA THR A 49 -10.54 11.44 7.08
C THR A 49 -11.37 11.31 5.80
N PRO A 50 -12.55 10.64 5.85
CA PRO A 50 -13.35 10.42 4.65
C PRO A 50 -13.71 11.74 4.01
N ALA A 51 -13.24 11.97 2.79
CA ALA A 51 -13.67 13.12 2.01
C ALA A 51 -14.98 12.76 1.29
N SER A 52 -16.00 13.58 1.50
CA SER A 52 -17.23 13.52 0.73
C SER A 52 -17.12 14.48 -0.45
N PHE A 53 -17.15 13.95 -1.66
CA PHE A 53 -17.22 14.75 -2.88
C PHE A 53 -18.56 14.52 -3.56
N ASP A 54 -19.15 15.59 -4.06
CA ASP A 54 -20.27 15.48 -4.97
C ASP A 54 -19.71 15.22 -6.38
N LEU A 55 -19.81 13.98 -6.83
CA LEU A 55 -19.33 13.57 -8.15
C LEU A 55 -20.05 14.30 -9.29
N SER A 56 -21.28 14.79 -9.06
CA SER A 56 -22.08 15.46 -10.09
C SER A 56 -21.50 16.81 -10.52
N VAL A 57 -20.71 17.45 -9.65
CA VAL A 57 -20.06 18.75 -9.93
C VAL A 57 -18.62 18.60 -10.45
N MET A 58 -18.09 17.37 -10.47
CA MET A 58 -16.75 17.12 -10.97
C MET A 58 -16.72 17.11 -12.49
N MET A 59 -15.73 17.79 -13.07
CA MET A 59 -15.46 17.69 -14.50
C MET A 59 -15.19 16.24 -14.89
N GLY A 60 -15.64 15.85 -16.09
CA GLY A 60 -15.45 14.47 -16.59
C GLY A 60 -16.52 13.48 -16.17
N HIS A 61 -17.54 13.89 -15.43
CA HIS A 61 -18.72 13.10 -15.07
C HIS A 61 -18.39 11.68 -14.53
N PRO A 62 -17.61 11.57 -13.45
CA PRO A 62 -17.29 10.28 -12.87
C PRO A 62 -18.55 9.54 -12.40
N THR A 63 -18.51 8.23 -12.49
CA THR A 63 -19.58 7.34 -11.99
C THR A 63 -19.06 6.49 -10.86
N THR A 64 -19.95 6.16 -9.91
CA THR A 64 -19.63 5.15 -8.90
C THR A 64 -19.64 3.76 -9.55
N PHE A 65 -18.58 3.02 -9.33
CA PHE A 65 -18.47 1.63 -9.75
C PHE A 65 -18.14 0.74 -8.55
N SER A 66 -19.00 -0.23 -8.28
CA SER A 66 -18.85 -1.12 -7.13
C SER A 66 -18.26 -2.46 -7.56
N PHE A 67 -17.39 -3.03 -6.72
CA PHE A 67 -16.80 -4.35 -6.90
C PHE A 67 -16.68 -5.07 -5.56
N SER A 68 -16.59 -6.40 -5.58
CA SER A 68 -16.58 -7.22 -4.36
C SER A 68 -15.29 -8.05 -4.31
N PRO A 69 -14.31 -7.64 -3.49
CA PRO A 69 -13.12 -8.46 -3.25
C PRO A 69 -13.51 -9.76 -2.52
N PRO A 70 -12.86 -10.90 -2.81
CA PRO A 70 -13.14 -12.16 -2.13
C PRO A 70 -12.98 -12.06 -0.61
N GLY A 71 -14.00 -12.44 0.15
CA GLY A 71 -13.99 -12.43 1.62
C GLY A 71 -13.99 -11.05 2.27
N ALA A 72 -14.29 -9.98 1.51
CA ALA A 72 -14.39 -8.61 2.01
C ALA A 72 -15.72 -7.97 1.61
N ALA A 73 -16.07 -6.86 2.26
CA ALA A 73 -17.22 -6.05 1.88
C ALA A 73 -17.04 -5.43 0.50
N THR A 74 -18.15 -5.17 -0.19
CA THR A 74 -18.17 -4.41 -1.44
C THR A 74 -17.46 -3.07 -1.27
N ARG A 75 -16.73 -2.67 -2.30
CA ARG A 75 -16.01 -1.40 -2.40
C ARG A 75 -16.60 -0.54 -3.50
N ASP A 76 -16.74 0.74 -3.20
CA ASP A 76 -17.15 1.73 -4.17
C ASP A 76 -15.94 2.54 -4.62
N GLY A 77 -15.69 2.53 -5.91
CA GLY A 77 -14.70 3.37 -6.54
C GLY A 77 -15.33 4.42 -7.46
N TRP A 78 -14.52 5.32 -7.94
CA TRP A 78 -14.89 6.34 -8.91
C TRP A 78 -14.26 5.99 -10.26
N LEU A 79 -15.11 5.86 -11.28
CA LEU A 79 -14.69 5.66 -12.65
C LEU A 79 -14.88 6.95 -13.43
N PHE A 80 -13.78 7.53 -13.87
CA PHE A 80 -13.72 8.69 -14.76
C PHE A 80 -13.61 8.18 -16.19
N PRO A 81 -14.64 8.37 -17.03
CA PRO A 81 -14.61 7.88 -18.39
C PRO A 81 -13.66 8.74 -19.25
N GLY A 82 -12.86 8.07 -20.05
CA GLY A 82 -12.10 8.66 -21.14
C GLY A 82 -12.71 8.33 -22.49
N LEU A 83 -11.85 8.10 -23.48
CA LEU A 83 -12.32 7.64 -24.80
C LEU A 83 -12.80 6.18 -24.69
N ARG A 84 -13.95 5.85 -25.29
CA ARG A 84 -14.48 4.48 -25.29
C ARG A 84 -13.46 3.49 -25.83
N GLY A 85 -13.18 2.44 -25.06
CA GLY A 85 -12.17 1.44 -25.41
C GLY A 85 -10.72 1.90 -25.22
N ALA A 86 -10.49 3.10 -24.69
CA ALA A 86 -9.16 3.49 -24.25
C ALA A 86 -8.69 2.62 -23.07
N PRO A 87 -7.37 2.53 -22.86
CA PRO A 87 -6.83 1.86 -21.68
C PRO A 87 -7.38 2.45 -20.39
N THR A 88 -7.49 1.60 -19.37
CA THR A 88 -7.93 2.02 -18.04
C THR A 88 -6.74 2.08 -17.10
N ILE A 89 -6.49 3.25 -16.51
CA ILE A 89 -5.47 3.44 -15.47
C ILE A 89 -6.14 3.28 -14.11
N VAL A 90 -5.69 2.32 -13.29
CA VAL A 90 -6.10 2.19 -11.90
C VAL A 90 -5.10 2.92 -11.02
N VAL A 91 -5.60 3.91 -10.28
CA VAL A 91 -4.79 4.78 -9.41
C VAL A 91 -4.93 4.32 -7.97
N CYS A 92 -3.82 3.89 -7.37
CA CYS A 92 -3.74 3.24 -6.07
C CYS A 92 -3.05 4.17 -5.07
N HIS A 93 -3.84 4.77 -4.17
CA HIS A 93 -3.32 5.67 -3.12
C HIS A 93 -2.39 4.94 -2.14
N GLY A 94 -1.57 5.71 -1.42
CA GLY A 94 -0.64 5.21 -0.42
C GLY A 94 -1.26 5.03 0.98
N TYR A 95 -0.42 4.60 1.92
CA TYR A 95 -0.73 4.55 3.34
C TYR A 95 -0.96 5.97 3.90
N LEU A 96 -1.91 6.13 4.83
CA LEU A 96 -2.38 7.43 5.36
C LEU A 96 -2.95 8.38 4.29
N SER A 97 -3.38 7.85 3.16
CA SER A 97 -3.97 8.59 2.05
C SER A 97 -5.33 7.99 1.68
N GLN A 98 -6.02 8.59 0.74
CA GLN A 98 -7.32 8.14 0.24
C GLN A 98 -7.46 8.50 -1.25
N ARG A 99 -8.49 7.95 -1.91
CA ARG A 99 -8.76 8.22 -3.33
C ARG A 99 -8.86 9.71 -3.67
N ALA A 100 -9.34 10.55 -2.74
CA ALA A 100 -9.47 11.98 -2.98
C ALA A 100 -8.11 12.70 -3.12
N ASP A 101 -7.06 12.18 -2.49
CA ASP A 101 -5.74 12.83 -2.46
C ASP A 101 -4.98 12.70 -3.80
N VAL A 102 -5.48 11.86 -4.70
CA VAL A 102 -4.86 11.59 -6.02
C VAL A 102 -5.69 12.13 -7.20
N LEU A 103 -6.69 12.97 -6.93
CA LEU A 103 -7.60 13.48 -7.96
C LEU A 103 -6.91 14.37 -8.99
N THR A 104 -5.84 15.08 -8.66
CA THR A 104 -5.09 15.88 -9.63
C THR A 104 -4.45 15.01 -10.71
N LEU A 105 -3.84 13.89 -10.33
CA LEU A 105 -3.33 12.90 -11.29
C LEU A 105 -4.46 12.29 -12.14
N VAL A 106 -5.62 12.00 -11.51
CA VAL A 106 -6.80 11.48 -12.23
C VAL A 106 -7.24 12.44 -13.31
N THR A 107 -7.34 13.73 -12.99
CA THR A 107 -7.70 14.78 -13.95
C THR A 107 -6.68 14.86 -15.08
N ALA A 108 -5.38 14.86 -14.76
CA ALA A 108 -4.32 14.89 -15.76
C ALA A 108 -4.36 13.68 -16.72
N LEU A 109 -4.65 12.49 -16.23
CA LEU A 109 -4.83 11.28 -17.06
C LEU A 109 -6.10 11.36 -17.93
N GLN A 110 -7.20 11.87 -17.36
CA GLN A 110 -8.47 12.01 -18.06
C GLN A 110 -8.39 13.06 -19.19
N ASP A 111 -7.68 14.16 -18.99
CA ASP A 111 -7.43 15.16 -20.02
C ASP A 111 -6.73 14.55 -21.25
N HIS A 112 -6.00 13.46 -21.04
CA HIS A 112 -5.37 12.67 -22.10
C HIS A 112 -6.21 11.47 -22.55
N GLN A 113 -7.51 11.46 -22.25
CA GLN A 113 -8.50 10.48 -22.73
C GLN A 113 -8.35 9.05 -22.17
N PHE A 114 -7.57 8.83 -21.10
CA PHE A 114 -7.59 7.55 -20.39
C PHE A 114 -8.90 7.36 -19.61
N ASN A 115 -9.38 6.13 -19.52
CA ASN A 115 -10.31 5.79 -18.46
C ASN A 115 -9.52 5.68 -17.17
N VAL A 116 -10.02 6.26 -16.08
CA VAL A 116 -9.31 6.25 -14.80
C VAL A 116 -10.22 5.72 -13.71
N PHE A 117 -9.73 4.75 -12.94
CA PHE A 117 -10.45 4.20 -11.79
C PHE A 117 -9.64 4.33 -10.52
N LEU A 118 -10.30 4.68 -9.42
CA LEU A 118 -9.71 4.79 -8.11
C LEU A 118 -10.72 4.42 -7.02
N PHE A 119 -10.23 3.88 -5.92
CA PHE A 119 -11.03 3.48 -4.76
C PHE A 119 -10.22 3.58 -3.47
N ASP A 120 -10.90 3.55 -2.33
CA ASP A 120 -10.22 3.53 -1.03
C ASP A 120 -9.92 2.09 -0.62
N PHE A 121 -8.65 1.79 -0.37
CA PHE A 121 -8.23 0.51 0.22
C PHE A 121 -8.76 0.34 1.65
N THR A 122 -8.90 -0.91 2.10
CA THR A 122 -9.32 -1.22 3.48
C THR A 122 -8.51 -0.45 4.52
N GLY A 123 -9.21 0.15 5.49
CA GLY A 123 -8.62 0.96 6.54
C GLY A 123 -8.38 2.42 6.16
N HIS A 124 -8.71 2.85 4.94
CA HIS A 124 -8.45 4.19 4.43
C HIS A 124 -9.73 4.84 3.89
N GLY A 125 -9.75 6.18 3.85
CA GLY A 125 -10.87 6.96 3.34
C GLY A 125 -12.22 6.50 3.85
N THR A 126 -13.13 6.13 2.94
CA THR A 126 -14.46 5.61 3.27
C THR A 126 -14.50 4.11 3.59
N SER A 127 -13.42 3.37 3.28
CA SER A 127 -13.34 1.92 3.44
C SER A 127 -12.90 1.54 4.86
N ALA A 128 -13.85 1.15 5.70
CA ALA A 128 -13.56 0.71 7.07
C ALA A 128 -12.80 -0.63 7.10
N GLY A 129 -12.09 -0.87 8.20
CA GLY A 129 -11.37 -2.12 8.45
C GLY A 129 -9.93 -1.91 8.87
N THR A 130 -9.18 -3.01 8.89
CA THR A 130 -7.78 -3.06 9.30
C THR A 130 -6.92 -3.22 8.06
N THR A 131 -5.98 -2.30 7.82
CA THR A 131 -5.02 -2.45 6.72
C THR A 131 -4.04 -3.60 7.01
N THR A 132 -3.54 -4.20 5.95
CA THR A 132 -2.46 -5.20 6.02
C THR A 132 -1.16 -4.66 5.44
N LEU A 133 -1.11 -3.36 5.17
CA LEU A 133 0.02 -2.67 4.55
C LEU A 133 0.40 -3.22 3.16
N GLY A 134 -0.58 -3.81 2.44
CA GLY A 134 -0.38 -4.27 1.07
C GLY A 134 -0.94 -5.66 0.75
N TYR A 135 -0.90 -6.63 1.68
CA TYR A 135 -1.32 -8.00 1.37
C TYR A 135 -2.78 -8.10 0.88
N ARG A 136 -3.72 -7.57 1.67
CA ARG A 136 -5.14 -7.55 1.32
C ARG A 136 -5.40 -6.59 0.18
N GLU A 137 -4.74 -5.46 0.22
CA GLU A 137 -4.86 -4.37 -0.75
C GLU A 137 -4.52 -4.84 -2.18
N ALA A 138 -3.54 -5.75 -2.33
CA ALA A 138 -3.25 -6.40 -3.61
C ALA A 138 -4.43 -7.28 -4.09
N GLY A 139 -5.12 -7.96 -3.17
CA GLY A 139 -6.34 -8.71 -3.48
C GLY A 139 -7.50 -7.81 -3.90
N GLU A 140 -7.66 -6.65 -3.25
CA GLU A 140 -8.66 -5.65 -3.61
C GLU A 140 -8.40 -5.05 -5.00
N LEU A 141 -7.16 -4.70 -5.30
CA LEU A 141 -6.76 -4.19 -6.61
C LEU A 141 -7.02 -5.25 -7.72
N ARG A 142 -6.68 -6.51 -7.46
CA ARG A 142 -6.95 -7.61 -8.41
C ARG A 142 -8.44 -7.77 -8.67
N ALA A 143 -9.28 -7.68 -7.63
CA ALA A 143 -10.74 -7.74 -7.77
C ALA A 143 -11.30 -6.55 -8.55
N ALA A 144 -10.75 -5.35 -8.34
CA ALA A 144 -11.12 -4.15 -9.10
C ALA A 144 -10.80 -4.32 -10.59
N VAL A 145 -9.58 -4.73 -10.95
CA VAL A 145 -9.18 -5.00 -12.35
C VAL A 145 -10.06 -6.08 -12.97
N GLN A 146 -10.36 -7.15 -12.22
CA GLN A 146 -11.27 -8.22 -12.70
C GLN A 146 -12.67 -7.69 -12.98
N ALA A 147 -13.24 -6.91 -12.08
CA ALA A 147 -14.58 -6.36 -12.25
C ALA A 147 -14.64 -5.33 -13.42
N LEU A 148 -13.64 -4.44 -13.52
CA LEU A 148 -13.54 -3.49 -14.63
C LEU A 148 -13.42 -4.19 -15.99
N SER A 149 -12.71 -5.32 -16.05
CA SER A 149 -12.52 -6.07 -17.31
C SER A 149 -13.79 -6.72 -17.86
N THR A 150 -14.89 -6.72 -17.11
CA THR A 150 -16.19 -7.24 -17.55
C THR A 150 -17.11 -6.16 -18.14
N ARG A 151 -16.67 -4.91 -18.19
CA ARG A 151 -17.44 -3.78 -18.73
C ARG A 151 -17.26 -3.68 -20.25
N ASP A 152 -18.35 -3.46 -20.96
CA ASP A 152 -18.38 -3.35 -22.43
C ASP A 152 -17.83 -2.01 -22.98
N ASP A 153 -17.73 -1.00 -22.11
CA ASP A 153 -17.22 0.33 -22.46
C ASP A 153 -15.72 0.51 -22.25
N LEU A 154 -15.06 -0.45 -21.57
CA LEU A 154 -13.63 -0.46 -21.29
C LEU A 154 -12.88 -1.51 -22.14
N ASP A 155 -11.59 -1.30 -22.36
CA ASP A 155 -10.72 -2.33 -22.93
C ASP A 155 -10.41 -3.40 -21.85
N PRO A 156 -10.85 -4.67 -22.04
CA PRO A 156 -10.68 -5.70 -21.02
C PRO A 156 -9.24 -6.20 -20.83
N ARG A 157 -8.30 -5.77 -21.69
CA ARG A 157 -6.92 -6.29 -21.73
C ARG A 157 -5.84 -5.23 -21.54
N ARG A 158 -6.20 -3.95 -21.46
CA ARG A 158 -5.23 -2.86 -21.41
C ARG A 158 -5.40 -2.03 -20.14
N PHE A 159 -4.90 -2.58 -19.03
CA PHE A 159 -4.86 -1.87 -17.75
C PHE A 159 -3.47 -1.31 -17.48
N GLY A 160 -3.41 -0.03 -17.08
CA GLY A 160 -2.25 0.59 -16.47
C GLY A 160 -2.46 0.66 -14.96
N LEU A 161 -1.39 0.54 -14.20
CA LEU A 161 -1.45 0.71 -12.74
C LEU A 161 -0.47 1.79 -12.32
N TRP A 162 -0.90 2.67 -11.42
CA TRP A 162 -0.02 3.57 -10.70
C TRP A 162 -0.29 3.42 -9.21
N GLY A 163 0.77 3.36 -8.39
CA GLY A 163 0.59 3.22 -6.95
C GLY A 163 1.75 3.74 -6.14
N VAL A 164 1.43 4.31 -4.97
CA VAL A 164 2.37 4.87 -4.01
C VAL A 164 2.47 3.95 -2.80
N ASP A 165 3.66 3.70 -2.29
CA ASP A 165 4.00 2.89 -1.11
C ASP A 165 3.14 1.61 -0.97
N MET A 166 2.09 1.58 -0.13
CA MET A 166 1.16 0.45 0.01
C MET A 166 0.43 0.14 -1.31
N GLY A 167 -0.03 1.17 -2.03
CA GLY A 167 -0.58 1.04 -3.38
C GLY A 167 0.46 0.60 -4.39
N GLY A 168 1.73 1.00 -4.22
CA GLY A 168 2.87 0.56 -5.01
C GLY A 168 3.15 -0.94 -4.83
N TYR A 169 3.12 -1.45 -3.60
CA TYR A 169 3.20 -2.90 -3.34
C TYR A 169 2.06 -3.67 -4.01
N ALA A 170 0.82 -3.19 -3.84
CA ALA A 170 -0.36 -3.81 -4.47
C ALA A 170 -0.22 -3.82 -6.01
N THR A 171 0.27 -2.73 -6.58
CA THR A 171 0.56 -2.61 -8.03
C THR A 171 1.56 -3.65 -8.50
N LEU A 172 2.69 -3.82 -7.80
CA LEU A 172 3.71 -4.82 -8.14
C LEU A 172 3.17 -6.25 -8.08
N GLU A 173 2.40 -6.58 -7.05
CA GLU A 173 1.79 -7.92 -6.87
C GLU A 173 0.80 -8.24 -8.00
N VAL A 174 -0.04 -7.27 -8.38
CA VAL A 174 -1.01 -7.47 -9.46
C VAL A 174 -0.31 -7.51 -10.81
N ALA A 175 0.64 -6.60 -11.08
CA ALA A 175 1.40 -6.60 -12.33
C ALA A 175 2.19 -7.91 -12.56
N ALA A 176 2.69 -8.53 -11.47
CA ALA A 176 3.41 -9.82 -11.56
C ALA A 176 2.48 -11.04 -11.73
N SER A 177 1.16 -10.88 -11.65
CA SER A 177 0.21 -12.01 -11.65
C SER A 177 -0.95 -11.88 -12.64
N ASP A 178 -1.20 -10.70 -13.19
CA ASP A 178 -2.33 -10.45 -14.07
C ASP A 178 -1.87 -10.05 -15.48
N PRO A 179 -2.13 -10.87 -16.50
CA PRO A 179 -1.67 -10.61 -17.87
C PRO A 179 -2.39 -9.43 -18.56
N ARG A 180 -3.40 -8.86 -17.95
CA ARG A 180 -4.10 -7.67 -18.46
C ARG A 180 -3.35 -6.38 -18.21
N ILE A 181 -2.33 -6.42 -17.35
CA ILE A 181 -1.53 -5.23 -17.02
C ILE A 181 -0.54 -4.95 -18.15
N ALA A 182 -0.74 -3.83 -18.84
CA ALA A 182 0.03 -3.42 -20.00
C ALA A 182 1.22 -2.50 -19.65
N ALA A 183 1.11 -1.71 -18.58
CA ALA A 183 2.19 -0.88 -18.04
C ALA A 183 1.92 -0.56 -16.58
N PHE A 184 2.97 -0.24 -15.80
CA PHE A 184 2.77 0.22 -14.43
C PHE A 184 3.86 1.21 -13.96
N ALA A 185 3.48 2.08 -13.03
CA ALA A 185 4.38 2.98 -12.33
C ALA A 185 4.21 2.81 -10.83
N VAL A 186 5.32 2.76 -10.08
CA VAL A 186 5.31 2.61 -8.63
C VAL A 186 6.24 3.63 -7.98
N ASP A 187 5.73 4.27 -6.93
CA ASP A 187 6.43 5.27 -6.16
C ASP A 187 6.65 4.75 -4.74
N ASP A 188 7.88 4.79 -4.26
CA ASP A 188 8.30 4.33 -2.92
C ASP A 188 7.79 2.93 -2.56
N ALA A 189 7.75 2.04 -3.55
CA ALA A 189 7.27 0.67 -3.37
C ALA A 189 8.28 -0.19 -2.60
N TYR A 190 7.80 -1.23 -1.96
CA TYR A 190 8.59 -2.14 -1.14
C TYR A 190 8.32 -3.61 -1.49
N ASP A 191 9.22 -4.47 -1.04
CA ASP A 191 9.22 -5.90 -1.34
C ASP A 191 8.28 -6.73 -0.44
N ASP A 192 8.11 -6.27 0.80
CA ASP A 192 7.32 -6.98 1.83
C ASP A 192 6.63 -5.92 2.72
N PRO A 193 5.36 -6.10 3.09
CA PRO A 193 4.63 -5.18 3.97
C PRO A 193 5.29 -4.90 5.33
N ARG A 194 6.15 -5.79 5.82
CA ARG A 194 6.95 -5.55 7.02
C ARG A 194 7.94 -4.40 6.87
N THR A 195 8.37 -4.09 5.64
CA THR A 195 9.18 -2.88 5.39
C THR A 195 8.41 -1.63 5.77
N MET A 196 7.15 -1.53 5.35
CA MET A 196 6.29 -0.40 5.71
C MET A 196 6.02 -0.35 7.22
N LEU A 197 5.75 -1.51 7.86
CA LEU A 197 5.64 -1.60 9.32
C LEU A 197 6.87 -1.02 10.02
N GLN A 198 8.08 -1.38 9.56
CA GLN A 198 9.33 -0.88 10.15
C GLN A 198 9.52 0.62 9.93
N VAL A 199 9.16 1.14 8.75
CA VAL A 199 9.21 2.57 8.45
C VAL A 199 8.28 3.35 9.39
N GLU A 200 7.04 2.89 9.55
CA GLU A 200 6.07 3.56 10.43
C GLU A 200 6.43 3.40 11.92
N ALA A 201 6.88 2.22 12.34
CA ALA A 201 7.39 2.04 13.70
C ALA A 201 8.59 2.96 14.00
N LYS A 202 9.46 3.21 13.02
CA LYS A 202 10.59 4.13 13.20
C LYS A 202 10.14 5.57 13.43
N LYS A 203 9.08 6.01 12.78
CA LYS A 203 8.54 7.37 12.97
C LYS A 203 8.00 7.60 14.39
N SER A 204 7.57 6.54 15.09
CA SER A 204 7.10 6.65 16.49
C SER A 204 8.20 6.99 17.50
N GLY A 205 9.49 6.94 17.12
CA GLY A 205 10.63 7.12 18.02
C GLY A 205 10.90 5.91 18.93
N LEU A 206 10.07 4.88 18.91
CA LEU A 206 10.18 3.69 19.78
C LEU A 206 11.22 2.67 19.30
N THR A 207 11.87 2.91 18.17
CA THR A 207 12.93 2.02 17.65
C THR A 207 14.17 1.94 18.51
N ALA A 208 14.34 2.88 19.47
CA ALA A 208 15.35 2.78 20.52
C ALA A 208 15.12 1.59 21.47
N LEU A 209 13.92 1.00 21.45
CA LEU A 209 13.52 -0.16 22.23
C LEU A 209 13.37 -1.39 21.32
N PRO A 210 14.43 -2.16 21.07
CA PRO A 210 14.43 -3.26 20.11
C PRO A 210 13.38 -4.34 20.43
N GLU A 211 13.03 -4.53 21.70
CA GLU A 211 12.00 -5.49 22.09
C GLU A 211 10.59 -5.06 21.66
N VAL A 212 10.31 -3.75 21.66
CA VAL A 212 9.04 -3.20 21.14
C VAL A 212 8.94 -3.51 19.64
N VAL A 213 10.02 -3.24 18.88
CA VAL A 213 10.04 -3.50 17.43
C VAL A 213 9.84 -4.98 17.12
N ARG A 214 10.53 -5.88 17.86
CA ARG A 214 10.40 -7.33 17.68
C ARG A 214 8.99 -7.84 17.97
N LEU A 215 8.38 -7.39 19.08
CA LEU A 215 7.03 -7.78 19.44
C LEU A 215 5.98 -7.21 18.48
N THR A 216 6.18 -5.98 17.99
CA THR A 216 5.32 -5.38 16.97
C THR A 216 5.38 -6.18 15.65
N ASP A 217 6.58 -6.56 15.17
CA ASP A 217 6.75 -7.42 14.00
C ASP A 217 6.14 -8.81 14.21
N PHE A 218 6.33 -9.39 15.40
CA PHE A 218 5.69 -10.66 15.74
C PHE A 218 4.15 -10.56 15.72
N GLY A 219 3.59 -9.52 16.35
CA GLY A 219 2.15 -9.25 16.33
C GLY A 219 1.62 -9.05 14.92
N PHE A 220 2.34 -8.30 14.07
CA PHE A 220 1.99 -8.11 12.67
C PHE A 220 1.90 -9.43 11.91
N ARG A 221 2.87 -10.32 12.10
CA ARG A 221 2.86 -11.67 11.48
C ARG A 221 1.71 -12.53 11.98
N MET A 222 1.33 -12.41 13.26
CA MET A 222 0.21 -13.13 13.83
C MET A 222 -1.13 -12.65 13.26
N VAL A 223 -1.35 -11.35 13.20
CA VAL A 223 -2.57 -10.75 12.60
C VAL A 223 -2.68 -11.10 11.12
N ASN A 224 -1.56 -11.12 10.40
CA ASN A 224 -1.48 -11.43 8.97
C ASN A 224 -1.10 -12.91 8.69
N TYR A 225 -1.40 -13.83 9.59
CA TYR A 225 -0.99 -15.24 9.49
C TYR A 225 -1.52 -15.92 8.22
N SER A 226 -2.67 -15.51 7.69
CA SER A 226 -3.22 -15.98 6.41
C SER A 226 -2.28 -15.72 5.21
N PHE A 227 -1.43 -14.69 5.29
CA PHE A 227 -0.47 -14.30 4.26
C PHE A 227 0.95 -14.81 4.52
N ARG A 228 1.17 -15.69 5.51
CA ARG A 228 2.51 -16.18 5.91
C ARG A 228 3.30 -16.87 4.80
N ASN A 229 2.61 -17.38 3.78
CA ASN A 229 3.21 -18.07 2.65
C ASN A 229 3.36 -17.16 1.42
N GLU A 230 2.94 -15.89 1.49
CA GLU A 230 3.14 -14.95 0.41
C GLU A 230 4.63 -14.60 0.30
N PRO A 231 5.29 -14.96 -0.81
CA PRO A 231 6.69 -14.62 -0.99
C PRO A 231 6.84 -13.13 -1.26
N PRO A 232 7.99 -12.53 -0.94
CA PRO A 232 8.30 -11.16 -1.35
C PRO A 232 8.10 -10.94 -2.86
N VAL A 233 7.69 -9.72 -3.24
CA VAL A 233 7.45 -9.33 -4.65
C VAL A 233 8.64 -9.65 -5.54
N SER A 234 9.87 -9.44 -5.04
CA SER A 234 11.12 -9.72 -5.77
C SER A 234 11.20 -11.12 -6.35
N LYS A 235 10.55 -12.11 -5.71
CA LYS A 235 10.49 -13.50 -6.21
C LYS A 235 9.59 -13.67 -7.43
N ARG A 236 8.67 -12.72 -7.66
CA ARG A 236 7.71 -12.75 -8.78
C ARG A 236 8.02 -11.70 -9.83
N LEU A 237 8.90 -10.75 -9.54
CA LEU A 237 9.18 -9.59 -10.38
C LEU A 237 9.65 -9.98 -11.80
N GLY A 238 10.31 -11.14 -11.95
CA GLY A 238 10.66 -11.70 -13.26
C GLY A 238 9.46 -11.94 -14.19
N ARG A 239 8.25 -12.11 -13.65
CA ARG A 239 7.02 -12.28 -14.43
C ARG A 239 6.57 -11.00 -15.14
N THR A 240 7.13 -9.86 -14.76
CA THR A 240 6.86 -8.57 -15.42
C THR A 240 7.75 -8.32 -16.64
N GLN A 241 8.46 -9.35 -17.13
CA GLN A 241 9.26 -9.27 -18.36
C GLN A 241 8.39 -8.78 -19.51
N GLY A 242 8.89 -7.78 -20.25
CA GLY A 242 8.20 -7.18 -21.39
C GLY A 242 7.13 -6.13 -21.02
N ILE A 243 6.70 -6.04 -19.76
CA ILE A 243 5.77 -4.98 -19.31
C ILE A 243 6.58 -3.72 -19.02
N PRO A 244 6.30 -2.58 -19.69
CA PRO A 244 6.88 -1.29 -19.35
C PRO A 244 6.60 -0.88 -17.91
N LYS A 245 7.64 -0.43 -17.21
CA LYS A 245 7.52 -0.06 -15.80
C LYS A 245 8.39 1.14 -15.43
N LEU A 246 7.82 2.02 -14.60
CA LEU A 246 8.49 3.16 -14.03
C LEU A 246 8.59 2.97 -12.52
N PHE A 247 9.80 3.07 -11.99
CA PHE A 247 10.05 3.12 -10.55
C PHE A 247 10.40 4.55 -10.16
N ILE A 248 9.81 5.03 -9.07
CA ILE A 248 10.06 6.37 -8.54
C ILE A 248 10.51 6.21 -7.10
N ALA A 249 11.58 6.89 -6.73
CA ALA A 249 12.18 6.82 -5.40
C ALA A 249 12.36 8.22 -4.83
N SER A 250 11.80 8.50 -3.65
CA SER A 250 11.75 9.82 -3.02
C SER A 250 12.83 9.97 -1.95
N GLU A 251 13.66 11.02 -2.02
CA GLU A 251 14.82 11.20 -1.13
C GLU A 251 14.41 11.44 0.34
N ASP A 252 13.25 12.04 0.58
CA ASP A 252 12.70 12.29 1.92
C ASP A 252 12.22 11.02 2.64
N ARG A 253 12.12 9.89 1.91
CA ARG A 253 11.68 8.58 2.41
C ARG A 253 12.75 7.49 2.22
N PRO A 254 13.98 7.66 2.76
CA PRO A 254 15.14 6.84 2.40
C PRO A 254 14.95 5.33 2.63
N GLY A 255 14.11 4.93 3.59
CA GLY A 255 13.79 3.53 3.84
C GLY A 255 13.06 2.88 2.67
N LEU A 256 12.05 3.56 2.12
CA LEU A 256 11.28 3.10 0.96
C LEU A 256 12.06 3.31 -0.35
N ALA A 257 12.72 4.45 -0.50
CA ALA A 257 13.56 4.73 -1.67
C ALA A 257 14.62 3.65 -1.92
N ASN A 258 15.30 3.19 -0.87
CA ASN A 258 16.29 2.12 -0.98
C ASN A 258 15.65 0.79 -1.42
N GLU A 259 14.46 0.46 -0.92
CA GLU A 259 13.72 -0.73 -1.36
C GLU A 259 13.28 -0.61 -2.82
N THR A 260 12.77 0.55 -3.22
CA THR A 260 12.38 0.83 -4.61
C THR A 260 13.58 0.70 -5.55
N LEU A 261 14.74 1.24 -5.19
CA LEU A 261 15.98 1.10 -5.95
C LEU A 261 16.43 -0.36 -6.05
N ARG A 262 16.30 -1.14 -4.97
CA ARG A 262 16.60 -2.56 -4.97
C ARG A 262 15.66 -3.33 -5.91
N LEU A 263 14.36 -3.06 -5.86
CA LEU A 263 13.36 -3.66 -6.74
C LEU A 263 13.59 -3.26 -8.20
N PHE A 264 13.91 -1.99 -8.46
CA PHE A 264 14.31 -1.54 -9.80
C PHE A 264 15.47 -2.35 -10.34
N ASN A 265 16.52 -2.56 -9.56
CA ASN A 265 17.70 -3.32 -10.02
C ASN A 265 17.33 -4.78 -10.37
N LEU A 266 16.43 -5.40 -9.64
CA LEU A 266 15.95 -6.78 -9.85
C LEU A 266 14.92 -6.90 -10.99
N ALA A 267 14.21 -5.83 -11.31
CA ALA A 267 13.15 -5.86 -12.31
C ALA A 267 13.71 -6.11 -13.73
N PRO A 268 13.03 -6.94 -14.55
CA PRO A 268 13.41 -7.13 -15.95
C PRO A 268 13.04 -5.89 -16.79
N SER A 269 13.65 -5.77 -17.96
CA SER A 269 13.34 -4.71 -18.94
C SER A 269 11.97 -4.95 -19.62
N PRO A 270 11.31 -3.90 -20.16
CA PRO A 270 11.71 -2.50 -20.12
C PRO A 270 11.41 -1.85 -18.76
N LYS A 271 12.33 -1.03 -18.27
CA LYS A 271 12.18 -0.33 -16.99
C LYS A 271 12.86 1.04 -17.03
N SER A 272 12.32 2.01 -16.31
CA SER A 272 12.90 3.33 -16.07
C SER A 272 12.89 3.67 -14.59
N LEU A 273 13.79 4.54 -14.19
CA LEU A 273 13.91 5.03 -12.81
C LEU A 273 13.84 6.55 -12.82
N GLN A 274 13.06 7.08 -11.92
CA GLN A 274 13.03 8.50 -11.56
C GLN A 274 13.42 8.65 -10.10
N LYS A 275 14.06 9.78 -9.77
CA LYS A 275 14.34 10.18 -8.40
C LYS A 275 13.73 11.53 -8.17
N ASP A 276 12.95 11.64 -7.10
CA ASP A 276 12.31 12.88 -6.68
C ASP A 276 12.79 13.27 -5.29
N ASN A 277 12.75 14.56 -4.97
CA ASN A 277 13.16 15.05 -3.67
C ASN A 277 12.15 14.69 -2.58
N GLN A 278 10.87 14.61 -2.93
CA GLN A 278 9.74 14.38 -2.01
C GLN A 278 8.80 13.32 -2.54
N GLY A 279 8.18 12.56 -1.64
CA GLY A 279 7.09 11.64 -1.96
C GLY A 279 5.85 12.38 -2.44
N TYR A 280 5.07 11.75 -3.32
CA TYR A 280 3.89 12.34 -3.98
C TYR A 280 2.97 13.14 -3.05
N ARG A 281 2.72 12.65 -1.84
CA ARG A 281 1.84 13.29 -0.87
C ARG A 281 2.37 14.63 -0.35
N ASP A 282 3.69 14.75 -0.21
CA ASP A 282 4.36 15.87 0.45
C ASP A 282 4.92 16.90 -0.56
N MET A 283 4.71 16.67 -1.87
CA MET A 283 5.14 17.56 -2.94
C MET A 283 4.40 18.91 -2.92
N SER A 284 5.12 19.97 -3.28
CA SER A 284 4.50 21.26 -3.65
C SER A 284 3.59 21.09 -4.87
N ASP A 285 2.70 22.05 -5.10
CA ASP A 285 1.78 21.97 -6.24
C ASP A 285 2.52 21.99 -7.60
N ASP A 286 3.63 22.70 -7.71
CA ASP A 286 4.40 22.77 -8.96
C ASP A 286 5.20 21.49 -9.19
N ASP A 287 5.84 20.92 -8.14
CA ASP A 287 6.53 19.64 -8.22
C ASP A 287 5.56 18.51 -8.54
N ARG A 288 4.37 18.54 -7.94
CA ARG A 288 3.30 17.58 -8.19
C ARG A 288 2.83 17.61 -9.64
N LYS A 289 2.65 18.79 -10.24
CA LYS A 289 2.31 18.90 -11.67
C LYS A 289 3.39 18.34 -12.56
N ALA A 290 4.66 18.59 -12.24
CA ALA A 290 5.79 18.04 -12.98
C ALA A 290 5.83 16.51 -12.90
N TYR A 291 5.65 15.97 -11.69
CA TYR A 291 5.53 14.53 -11.44
C TYR A 291 4.37 13.90 -12.22
N GLU A 292 3.16 14.47 -12.11
CA GLU A 292 1.96 13.98 -12.79
C GLU A 292 2.11 13.99 -14.31
N SER A 293 2.75 15.02 -14.85
CA SER A 293 3.09 15.10 -16.28
C SER A 293 4.02 13.96 -16.72
N GLN A 294 4.95 13.55 -15.88
CA GLN A 294 5.83 12.42 -16.18
C GLN A 294 5.06 11.08 -16.16
N ILE A 295 4.14 10.89 -15.20
CA ILE A 295 3.28 9.70 -15.16
C ILE A 295 2.39 9.64 -16.40
N VAL A 296 1.76 10.75 -16.77
CA VAL A 296 0.95 10.84 -17.99
C VAL A 296 1.78 10.49 -19.23
N ASN A 297 2.97 11.09 -19.36
CA ASN A 297 3.87 10.80 -20.49
C ASN A 297 4.31 9.34 -20.53
N PHE A 298 4.59 8.72 -19.37
CA PHE A 298 4.92 7.31 -19.30
C PHE A 298 3.77 6.44 -19.86
N PHE A 299 2.52 6.70 -19.46
CA PHE A 299 1.39 5.94 -19.97
C PHE A 299 1.09 6.25 -21.45
N LEU A 300 1.21 7.49 -21.90
CA LEU A 300 1.04 7.86 -23.31
C LEU A 300 2.05 7.15 -24.22
N GLN A 301 3.29 7.01 -23.79
CA GLN A 301 4.33 6.33 -24.55
C GLN A 301 4.12 4.82 -24.65
N ASN A 302 3.56 4.19 -23.61
CA ASN A 302 3.49 2.74 -23.49
C ASN A 302 2.11 2.15 -23.77
N MET A 303 1.05 2.94 -23.62
CA MET A 303 -0.33 2.50 -23.84
C MET A 303 -1.24 3.66 -24.26
N PRO A 304 -0.96 4.31 -25.41
CA PRO A 304 -1.71 5.48 -25.84
C PRO A 304 -3.19 5.15 -25.99
N PRO A 305 -4.10 6.07 -25.62
CA PRO A 305 -5.51 5.96 -25.90
C PRO A 305 -5.73 5.89 -27.43
N ALA A 306 -6.43 4.85 -27.86
CA ALA A 306 -6.89 4.73 -29.25
C ALA A 306 -8.36 4.35 -29.20
N ALA A 307 -9.16 4.97 -30.06
CA ALA A 307 -10.56 4.56 -30.24
C ALA A 307 -10.59 3.10 -30.76
N LEU A 308 -11.53 2.32 -30.26
CA LEU A 308 -11.91 1.08 -30.92
C LEU A 308 -12.55 1.47 -32.29
N HIS A 309 -11.95 1.01 -33.37
CA HIS A 309 -12.49 1.15 -34.73
C HIS A 309 -13.60 0.18 -34.94
#